data_9f52d8f7f04b20d0d9a6913bc492b6d9
#
_entry.id   9f52d8f7f04b20d0d9a6913bc492b6d9
#
_cell.length_a   1.000
_cell.length_b   1.000
_cell.length_c   1.000
_cell.angle_alpha   90.00
_cell.angle_beta   90.00
_cell.angle_gamma   90.00
#
_symmetry.space_group_name_H-M   'P 1'
#
loop_
_entity.id
_entity.type
_entity.pdbx_description
1 polymer ?
#
loop_
_entity_poly.entity_id
_entity_poly.type
_entity_poly.pdbx_seq_one_letter_code
_entity_poly.pdbx_strand_id
1 'polypeptide(L)'
;MQEVVGISEYRSNQLSDNSVPVAPIAPLWDRGEVIGAAVLAVAGIAWFGWAQQDPPAPWVPYLFAGSVISALLLVALVVLLVRRLTTTGSPMADPRVRRRYWLTVAVEVVLIVVGNLLLAAVGHPAYVAAWTLFVVGVHFIPLGRVFHARGLALTGVVAALVAVAAACLGLAGTVAPSAAAGAGAGVVFIGYAGWVLGRGRRPVRSGDAR
;
A
#
# COMPACT_ATOMS: atom_id res chain seq x y z
N MET A 1 9.18 64.83 -28.77
CA MET A 1 10.29 63.88 -28.46
C MET A 1 10.06 63.09 -27.16
N GLN A 2 8.91 63.26 -26.46
CA GLN A 2 8.57 62.53 -25.22
C GLN A 2 7.70 61.25 -25.42
N GLU A 3 7.09 61.08 -26.58
CA GLU A 3 6.15 59.96 -26.83
C GLU A 3 6.81 58.62 -27.16
N VAL A 4 8.06 58.62 -27.60
CA VAL A 4 8.80 57.39 -28.01
C VAL A 4 9.40 56.66 -26.81
N VAL A 5 9.65 57.32 -25.67
CA VAL A 5 10.22 56.74 -24.46
C VAL A 5 9.21 55.82 -23.72
N GLY A 6 7.93 56.21 -23.69
CA GLY A 6 6.89 55.43 -22.99
C GLY A 6 6.54 54.10 -23.62
N ILE A 7 6.70 53.92 -24.94
CA ILE A 7 6.41 52.67 -25.65
C ILE A 7 7.51 51.60 -25.42
N SER A 8 8.73 52.07 -25.23
CA SER A 8 9.90 51.18 -24.97
C SER A 8 9.84 50.55 -23.56
N GLU A 9 9.45 51.36 -22.56
CA GLU A 9 9.29 50.89 -21.17
C GLU A 9 8.10 49.95 -20.99
N TYR A 10 6.98 50.26 -21.66
CA TYR A 10 5.79 49.39 -21.63
C TYR A 10 6.07 48.01 -22.24
N ARG A 11 6.85 47.94 -23.34
CA ARG A 11 7.23 46.69 -24.00
C ARG A 11 8.23 45.87 -23.19
N SER A 12 9.17 46.51 -22.47
CA SER A 12 10.13 45.80 -21.61
C SER A 12 9.48 45.22 -20.35
N ASN A 13 8.48 45.91 -19.77
CA ASN A 13 7.69 45.39 -18.66
C ASN A 13 6.80 44.18 -19.05
N GLN A 14 6.22 44.18 -20.27
CA GLN A 14 5.45 43.03 -20.74
C GLN A 14 6.30 41.79 -21.05
N LEU A 15 7.56 41.96 -21.43
CA LEU A 15 8.46 40.85 -21.69
C LEU A 15 9.01 40.19 -20.40
N SER A 16 9.05 40.94 -19.29
CA SER A 16 9.45 40.41 -17.99
C SER A 16 8.32 39.67 -17.25
N ASP A 17 7.07 39.92 -17.61
CA ASP A 17 5.89 39.30 -16.96
C ASP A 17 5.41 38.02 -17.68
N ASN A 18 6.03 37.65 -18.80
CA ASN A 18 5.78 36.38 -19.51
C ASN A 18 6.63 35.21 -19.00
N SER A 19 7.12 35.26 -17.77
CA SER A 19 7.57 34.05 -17.09
C SER A 19 6.35 33.16 -16.85
N VAL A 20 6.04 32.28 -17.80
CA VAL A 20 5.07 31.19 -17.61
C VAL A 20 5.43 30.52 -16.29
N PRO A 21 4.55 30.54 -15.27
CA PRO A 21 4.85 29.87 -14.01
C PRO A 21 5.15 28.40 -14.34
N VAL A 22 6.40 27.99 -14.19
CA VAL A 22 6.74 26.56 -14.31
C VAL A 22 5.99 25.88 -13.17
N ALA A 23 4.89 25.21 -13.54
CA ALA A 23 4.13 24.44 -12.58
C ALA A 23 5.09 23.49 -11.83
N PRO A 24 5.09 23.49 -10.50
CA PRO A 24 5.96 22.60 -9.76
C PRO A 24 5.66 21.18 -10.20
N ILE A 25 6.71 20.47 -10.66
CA ILE A 25 6.62 19.06 -11.07
C ILE A 25 6.10 18.31 -9.84
N ALA A 26 4.86 17.81 -9.90
CA ALA A 26 4.26 17.04 -8.83
C ALA A 26 5.17 15.84 -8.53
N PRO A 27 5.49 15.54 -7.26
CA PRO A 27 6.32 14.42 -6.92
C PRO A 27 5.68 13.13 -7.42
N LEU A 28 6.47 12.27 -8.07
CA LEU A 28 6.03 11.00 -8.68
C LEU A 28 5.48 10.00 -7.63
N TRP A 29 5.76 10.22 -6.36
CA TRP A 29 5.31 9.41 -5.22
C TRP A 29 4.73 10.29 -4.12
N ASP A 30 3.58 9.90 -3.60
CA ASP A 30 3.08 10.41 -2.33
C ASP A 30 3.79 9.70 -1.17
N ARG A 31 4.25 10.47 -0.18
CA ARG A 31 4.90 9.95 1.02
C ARG A 31 4.02 8.95 1.78
N GLY A 32 2.72 9.22 1.89
CA GLY A 32 1.77 8.33 2.54
C GLY A 32 1.65 6.99 1.83
N GLU A 33 1.66 7.00 0.50
CA GLU A 33 1.62 5.79 -0.32
C GLU A 33 2.88 4.94 -0.14
N VAL A 34 4.08 5.58 -0.10
CA VAL A 34 5.35 4.86 0.13
C VAL A 34 5.41 4.28 1.54
N ILE A 35 4.96 5.01 2.56
CA ILE A 35 4.86 4.48 3.93
C ILE A 35 3.90 3.29 3.97
N GLY A 36 2.73 3.41 3.35
CA GLY A 36 1.76 2.31 3.25
C GLY A 36 2.36 1.08 2.56
N ALA A 37 3.07 1.26 1.46
CA ALA A 37 3.76 0.18 0.75
C ALA A 37 4.86 -0.47 1.61
N ALA A 38 5.61 0.32 2.39
CA ALA A 38 6.61 -0.21 3.32
C ALA A 38 5.97 -1.04 4.44
N VAL A 39 4.84 -0.59 5.00
CA VAL A 39 4.06 -1.37 5.98
C VAL A 39 3.59 -2.70 5.37
N LEU A 40 3.10 -2.69 4.12
CA LEU A 40 2.70 -3.92 3.44
C LEU A 40 3.88 -4.84 3.10
N ALA A 41 5.07 -4.29 2.84
CA ALA A 41 6.27 -5.10 2.68
C ALA A 41 6.66 -5.81 4.00
N VAL A 42 6.55 -5.13 5.15
CA VAL A 42 6.72 -5.77 6.48
C VAL A 42 5.66 -6.85 6.69
N ALA A 43 4.40 -6.54 6.41
CA ALA A 43 3.31 -7.50 6.49
C ALA A 43 3.57 -8.71 5.58
N GLY A 44 4.10 -8.51 4.37
CA GLY A 44 4.48 -9.59 3.46
C GLY A 44 5.47 -10.57 4.09
N ILE A 45 6.50 -10.07 4.80
CA ILE A 45 7.45 -10.93 5.54
C ILE A 45 6.70 -11.78 6.59
N ALA A 46 5.85 -11.13 7.39
CA ALA A 46 5.09 -11.80 8.45
C ALA A 46 4.14 -12.87 7.89
N TRP A 47 3.43 -12.58 6.78
CA TRP A 47 2.48 -13.49 6.15
C TRP A 47 3.18 -14.68 5.48
N PHE A 48 4.30 -14.49 4.79
CA PHE A 48 5.09 -15.61 4.30
C PHE A 48 5.67 -16.45 5.44
N GLY A 49 6.07 -15.81 6.56
CA GLY A 49 6.45 -16.50 7.78
C GLY A 49 5.32 -17.35 8.35
N TRP A 50 4.09 -16.80 8.38
CA TRP A 50 2.91 -17.55 8.83
C TRP A 50 2.61 -18.75 7.91
N ALA A 51 2.72 -18.57 6.60
CA ALA A 51 2.54 -19.65 5.64
C ALA A 51 3.51 -20.83 5.84
N GLN A 52 4.66 -20.61 6.50
CA GLN A 52 5.66 -21.65 6.76
C GLN A 52 5.32 -22.54 7.96
N GLN A 53 4.21 -22.33 8.65
CA GLN A 53 3.82 -23.18 9.80
C GLN A 53 3.40 -24.59 9.37
N ASP A 54 2.69 -24.74 8.25
CA ASP A 54 2.22 -26.02 7.74
C ASP A 54 2.02 -25.97 6.21
N PRO A 55 3.10 -25.70 5.43
CA PRO A 55 3.02 -25.63 3.99
C PRO A 55 3.16 -27.00 3.33
N PRO A 56 2.58 -27.20 2.13
CA PRO A 56 3.00 -28.29 1.27
C PRO A 56 4.51 -28.22 1.01
N ALA A 57 5.22 -29.34 1.11
CA ALA A 57 6.69 -29.39 1.00
C ALA A 57 7.27 -28.66 -0.24
N PRO A 58 6.64 -28.72 -1.45
CA PRO A 58 7.12 -27.98 -2.61
C PRO A 58 7.03 -26.44 -2.49
N TRP A 59 6.26 -25.91 -1.52
CA TRP A 59 6.06 -24.47 -1.37
C TRP A 59 7.17 -23.78 -0.57
N VAL A 60 7.87 -24.52 0.28
CA VAL A 60 8.88 -23.98 1.22
C VAL A 60 9.89 -23.03 0.54
N PRO A 61 10.56 -23.39 -0.58
CA PRO A 61 11.53 -22.49 -1.21
C PRO A 61 10.89 -21.22 -1.76
N TYR A 62 9.64 -21.27 -2.25
CA TYR A 62 8.91 -20.11 -2.77
C TYR A 62 8.47 -19.17 -1.64
N LEU A 63 8.05 -19.72 -0.49
CA LEU A 63 7.68 -18.91 0.68
C LEU A 63 8.91 -18.20 1.26
N PHE A 64 10.05 -18.87 1.30
CA PHE A 64 11.31 -18.24 1.70
C PHE A 64 11.72 -17.13 0.72
N ALA A 65 11.67 -17.39 -0.59
CA ALA A 65 11.94 -16.40 -1.61
C ALA A 65 10.99 -15.20 -1.50
N GLY A 66 9.70 -15.42 -1.23
CA GLY A 66 8.71 -14.38 -0.98
C GLY A 66 9.08 -13.49 0.21
N SER A 67 9.54 -14.09 1.32
CA SER A 67 10.02 -13.33 2.49
C SER A 67 11.24 -12.47 2.15
N VAL A 68 12.19 -13.01 1.38
CA VAL A 68 13.39 -12.27 0.94
C VAL A 68 12.99 -11.11 0.01
N ILE A 69 12.12 -11.34 -0.97
CA ILE A 69 11.61 -10.30 -1.86
C ILE A 69 10.91 -9.19 -1.06
N SER A 70 10.08 -9.55 -0.07
CA SER A 70 9.43 -8.58 0.82
C SER A 70 10.45 -7.71 1.56
N ALA A 71 11.53 -8.33 2.09
CA ALA A 71 12.59 -7.60 2.77
C ALA A 71 13.35 -6.66 1.83
N LEU A 72 13.66 -7.09 0.61
CA LEU A 72 14.31 -6.25 -0.41
C LEU A 72 13.43 -5.08 -0.83
N LEU A 73 12.12 -5.30 -1.01
CA LEU A 73 11.17 -4.22 -1.29
C LEU A 73 11.08 -3.23 -0.14
N LEU A 74 11.04 -3.71 1.10
CA LEU A 74 11.07 -2.86 2.29
C LEU A 74 12.31 -1.95 2.30
N VAL A 75 13.50 -2.53 2.10
CA VAL A 75 14.75 -1.75 2.03
C VAL A 75 14.70 -0.70 0.93
N ALA A 76 14.24 -1.07 -0.28
CA ALA A 76 14.12 -0.14 -1.40
C ALA A 76 13.13 1.00 -1.10
N LEU A 77 11.99 0.71 -0.46
CA LEU A 77 10.99 1.72 -0.09
C LEU A 77 11.51 2.64 1.03
N VAL A 78 12.22 2.11 2.02
CA VAL A 78 12.86 2.91 3.08
C VAL A 78 13.93 3.83 2.50
N VAL A 79 14.79 3.33 1.60
CA VAL A 79 15.80 4.15 0.91
C VAL A 79 15.14 5.25 0.07
N LEU A 80 14.03 4.94 -0.62
CA LEU A 80 13.25 5.93 -1.36
C LEU A 80 12.69 6.99 -0.42
N LEU A 81 12.11 6.58 0.72
CA LEU A 81 11.53 7.47 1.71
C LEU A 81 12.57 8.44 2.28
N VAL A 82 13.76 7.93 2.61
CA VAL A 82 14.84 8.74 3.20
C VAL A 82 15.48 9.69 2.17
N ARG A 83 15.69 9.22 0.92
CA ARG A 83 16.48 9.98 -0.07
C ARG A 83 15.66 10.93 -0.94
N ARG A 84 14.36 10.67 -1.16
CA ARG A 84 13.59 11.34 -2.20
C ARG A 84 12.38 12.12 -1.70
N LEU A 85 11.89 11.84 -0.50
CA LEU A 85 10.65 12.42 -0.01
C LEU A 85 10.92 13.45 1.08
N THR A 86 10.90 14.71 0.69
CA THR A 86 10.83 15.85 1.61
C THR A 86 9.46 15.89 2.32
N THR A 87 9.41 16.50 3.49
CA THR A 87 8.21 16.60 4.34
C THR A 87 7.13 17.47 3.70
N THR A 88 6.28 16.88 2.90
CA THR A 88 4.97 17.45 2.59
C THR A 88 3.96 17.04 3.66
N GLY A 89 2.99 17.90 3.97
CA GLY A 89 2.05 17.69 5.08
C GLY A 89 1.45 16.29 5.13
N SER A 90 1.37 15.72 6.32
CA SER A 90 0.79 14.40 6.54
C SER A 90 -0.74 14.47 6.55
N PRO A 91 -1.48 13.59 5.83
CA PRO A 91 -2.94 13.49 5.94
C PRO A 91 -3.41 13.26 7.39
N MET A 92 -2.54 12.70 8.24
CA MET A 92 -2.80 12.48 9.67
C MET A 92 -2.75 13.76 10.51
N ALA A 93 -2.39 14.91 9.94
CA ALA A 93 -2.46 16.20 10.62
C ALA A 93 -3.92 16.63 10.86
N ASP A 94 -4.87 16.21 10.02
CA ASP A 94 -6.30 16.44 10.25
C ASP A 94 -6.81 15.55 11.40
N PRO A 95 -7.33 16.13 12.50
CA PRO A 95 -7.86 15.37 13.62
C PRO A 95 -9.02 14.44 13.25
N ARG A 96 -9.82 14.79 12.25
CA ARG A 96 -10.96 13.99 11.79
C ARG A 96 -10.47 12.75 11.04
N VAL A 97 -9.45 12.88 10.17
CA VAL A 97 -8.81 11.77 9.46
C VAL A 97 -8.15 10.85 10.46
N ARG A 98 -7.37 11.39 11.40
CA ARG A 98 -6.70 10.64 12.47
C ARG A 98 -7.68 9.86 13.34
N ARG A 99 -8.80 10.47 13.76
CA ARG A 99 -9.83 9.77 14.56
C ARG A 99 -10.49 8.63 13.76
N ARG A 100 -10.82 8.83 12.50
CA ARG A 100 -11.38 7.78 11.64
C ARG A 100 -10.41 6.62 11.48
N TYR A 101 -9.14 6.92 11.21
CA TYR A 101 -8.08 5.92 11.13
C TYR A 101 -8.02 5.06 12.40
N TRP A 102 -7.88 5.68 13.58
CA TRP A 102 -7.78 4.95 14.84
C TRP A 102 -9.04 4.16 15.19
N LEU A 103 -10.21 4.67 14.86
CA LEU A 103 -11.46 3.92 15.03
C LEU A 103 -11.49 2.67 14.14
N THR A 104 -11.04 2.80 12.88
CA THR A 104 -11.01 1.67 11.94
C THR A 104 -9.99 0.62 12.40
N VAL A 105 -8.81 1.04 12.88
CA VAL A 105 -7.80 0.14 13.46
C VAL A 105 -8.32 -0.53 14.74
N ALA A 106 -8.99 0.21 15.63
CA ALA A 106 -9.55 -0.38 16.85
C ALA A 106 -10.59 -1.47 16.54
N VAL A 107 -11.49 -1.21 15.57
CA VAL A 107 -12.48 -2.21 15.13
C VAL A 107 -11.78 -3.43 14.54
N GLU A 108 -10.75 -3.22 13.70
CA GLU A 108 -9.96 -4.32 13.13
C GLU A 108 -9.35 -5.20 14.23
N VAL A 109 -8.65 -4.59 15.19
CA VAL A 109 -8.01 -5.33 16.29
C VAL A 109 -9.05 -6.13 17.10
N VAL A 110 -10.18 -5.51 17.43
CA VAL A 110 -11.26 -6.20 18.14
C VAL A 110 -11.79 -7.40 17.34
N LEU A 111 -12.06 -7.22 16.06
CA LEU A 111 -12.55 -8.31 15.19
C LEU A 111 -11.52 -9.45 15.04
N ILE A 112 -10.23 -9.12 14.91
CA ILE A 112 -9.16 -10.13 14.86
C ILE A 112 -9.12 -10.90 16.18
N VAL A 113 -9.03 -10.19 17.31
CA VAL A 113 -8.88 -10.84 18.63
C VAL A 113 -10.10 -11.69 18.95
N VAL A 114 -11.31 -11.13 18.85
CA VAL A 114 -12.54 -11.85 19.14
C VAL A 114 -12.73 -13.04 18.23
N GLY A 115 -12.54 -12.86 16.92
CA GLY A 115 -12.69 -13.96 15.95
C GLY A 115 -11.66 -15.07 16.16
N ASN A 116 -10.41 -14.73 16.46
CA ASN A 116 -9.36 -15.71 16.72
C ASN A 116 -9.66 -16.51 18.02
N LEU A 117 -10.13 -15.84 19.06
CA LEU A 117 -10.56 -16.51 20.31
C LEU A 117 -11.75 -17.42 20.08
N LEU A 118 -12.74 -16.98 19.31
CA LEU A 118 -13.90 -17.80 18.95
C LEU A 118 -13.50 -19.03 18.14
N LEU A 119 -12.66 -18.88 17.10
CA LEU A 119 -12.16 -20.00 16.29
C LEU A 119 -11.39 -21.01 17.14
N ALA A 120 -10.57 -20.54 18.09
CA ALA A 120 -9.86 -21.41 19.01
C ALA A 120 -10.84 -22.13 19.95
N ALA A 121 -11.83 -21.43 20.51
CA ALA A 121 -12.81 -21.98 21.45
C ALA A 121 -13.72 -23.06 20.81
N VAL A 122 -14.04 -22.92 19.50
CA VAL A 122 -14.82 -23.92 18.78
C VAL A 122 -13.98 -25.02 18.12
N GLY A 123 -12.67 -25.08 18.41
CA GLY A 123 -11.77 -26.13 17.92
C GLY A 123 -11.31 -25.98 16.48
N HIS A 124 -11.37 -24.78 15.92
CA HIS A 124 -10.93 -24.48 14.55
C HIS A 124 -9.75 -23.51 14.44
N PRO A 125 -8.65 -23.67 15.21
CA PRO A 125 -7.52 -22.72 15.20
C PRO A 125 -6.82 -22.65 13.84
N ALA A 126 -6.94 -23.66 12.98
CA ALA A 126 -6.35 -23.67 11.63
C ALA A 126 -6.87 -22.51 10.74
N TYR A 127 -8.07 -21.98 11.02
CA TYR A 127 -8.68 -20.89 10.24
C TYR A 127 -8.33 -19.48 10.72
N VAL A 128 -7.55 -19.35 11.82
CA VAL A 128 -7.16 -18.06 12.39
C VAL A 128 -6.46 -17.17 11.37
N ALA A 129 -5.56 -17.72 10.53
CA ALA A 129 -4.88 -16.98 9.49
C ALA A 129 -5.85 -16.46 8.41
N ALA A 130 -6.76 -17.31 7.95
CA ALA A 130 -7.77 -16.92 6.94
C ALA A 130 -8.72 -15.84 7.50
N TRP A 131 -9.19 -15.97 8.74
CA TRP A 131 -10.00 -14.97 9.40
C TRP A 131 -9.27 -13.63 9.55
N THR A 132 -8.04 -13.65 10.06
CA THR A 132 -7.22 -12.45 10.22
C THR A 132 -7.02 -11.75 8.87
N LEU A 133 -6.69 -12.49 7.80
CA LEU A 133 -6.55 -11.94 6.47
C LEU A 133 -7.85 -11.32 5.94
N PHE A 134 -8.99 -11.97 6.20
CA PHE A 134 -10.30 -11.44 5.81
C PHE A 134 -10.57 -10.08 6.46
N VAL A 135 -10.36 -9.99 7.77
CA VAL A 135 -10.56 -8.74 8.52
C VAL A 135 -9.63 -7.64 8.02
N VAL A 136 -8.33 -7.94 7.84
CA VAL A 136 -7.33 -7.01 7.28
C VAL A 136 -7.74 -6.55 5.88
N GLY A 137 -8.20 -7.47 5.03
CA GLY A 137 -8.66 -7.14 3.68
C GLY A 137 -9.86 -6.20 3.69
N VAL A 138 -10.88 -6.50 4.51
CA VAL A 138 -12.07 -5.65 4.66
C VAL A 138 -11.71 -4.29 5.24
N HIS A 139 -10.77 -4.22 6.19
CA HIS A 139 -10.26 -2.99 6.79
C HIS A 139 -9.61 -2.05 5.76
N PHE A 140 -8.88 -2.57 4.78
CA PHE A 140 -8.24 -1.73 3.76
C PHE A 140 -9.22 -1.01 2.84
N ILE A 141 -10.47 -1.47 2.73
CA ILE A 141 -11.48 -0.82 1.88
C ILE A 141 -11.83 0.59 2.42
N PRO A 142 -12.28 0.77 3.68
CA PRO A 142 -12.52 2.09 4.23
C PRO A 142 -11.24 2.91 4.35
N LEU A 143 -10.10 2.29 4.64
CA LEU A 143 -8.82 2.95 4.73
C LEU A 143 -8.39 3.54 3.37
N GLY A 144 -8.60 2.81 2.29
CA GLY A 144 -8.38 3.30 0.93
C GLY A 144 -9.25 4.51 0.57
N ARG A 145 -10.48 4.59 1.11
CA ARG A 145 -11.35 5.77 0.96
C ARG A 145 -10.84 6.95 1.78
N VAL A 146 -10.43 6.71 3.03
CA VAL A 146 -9.89 7.76 3.93
C VAL A 146 -8.65 8.42 3.35
N PHE A 147 -7.76 7.63 2.74
CA PHE A 147 -6.52 8.12 2.14
C PHE A 147 -6.62 8.41 0.63
N HIS A 148 -7.82 8.29 0.04
CA HIS A 148 -8.03 8.44 -1.41
C HIS A 148 -7.12 7.53 -2.25
N ALA A 149 -6.70 6.39 -1.69
CA ALA A 149 -5.77 5.43 -2.27
C ALA A 149 -6.54 4.22 -2.85
N ARG A 150 -7.02 4.34 -4.10
CA ARG A 150 -7.78 3.26 -4.77
C ARG A 150 -7.01 1.93 -4.82
N GLY A 151 -5.70 1.99 -4.99
CA GLY A 151 -4.84 0.81 -4.99
C GLY A 151 -4.90 0.04 -3.66
N LEU A 152 -4.92 0.75 -2.52
CA LEU A 152 -5.06 0.14 -1.19
C LEU A 152 -6.43 -0.54 -1.02
N ALA A 153 -7.52 0.10 -1.46
CA ALA A 153 -8.85 -0.50 -1.41
C ALA A 153 -8.94 -1.77 -2.27
N LEU A 154 -8.36 -1.75 -3.49
CA LEU A 154 -8.30 -2.93 -4.35
C LEU A 154 -7.49 -4.06 -3.71
N THR A 155 -6.33 -3.74 -3.11
CA THR A 155 -5.52 -4.69 -2.35
C THR A 155 -6.33 -5.34 -1.23
N GLY A 156 -7.17 -4.56 -0.54
CA GLY A 156 -8.08 -5.06 0.48
C GLY A 156 -9.11 -6.06 -0.06
N VAL A 157 -9.74 -5.73 -1.18
CA VAL A 157 -10.70 -6.66 -1.83
C VAL A 157 -10.03 -7.97 -2.22
N VAL A 158 -8.84 -7.89 -2.86
CA VAL A 158 -8.09 -9.08 -3.27
C VAL A 158 -7.68 -9.90 -2.05
N ALA A 159 -7.20 -9.28 -0.98
CA ALA A 159 -6.83 -9.97 0.26
C ALA A 159 -8.03 -10.68 0.90
N ALA A 160 -9.21 -10.04 0.94
CA ALA A 160 -10.43 -10.67 1.44
C ALA A 160 -10.86 -11.88 0.59
N LEU A 161 -10.76 -11.79 -0.74
CA LEU A 161 -11.04 -12.92 -1.64
C LEU A 161 -10.05 -14.07 -1.44
N VAL A 162 -8.75 -13.76 -1.27
CA VAL A 162 -7.72 -14.76 -0.93
C VAL A 162 -8.04 -15.45 0.39
N ALA A 163 -8.50 -14.71 1.39
CA ALA A 163 -8.89 -15.28 2.69
C ALA A 163 -10.05 -16.26 2.56
N VAL A 164 -11.07 -15.91 1.77
CA VAL A 164 -12.20 -16.81 1.48
C VAL A 164 -11.73 -18.05 0.73
N ALA A 165 -10.89 -17.89 -0.30
CA ALA A 165 -10.33 -19.01 -1.04
C ALA A 165 -9.51 -19.95 -0.14
N ALA A 166 -8.67 -19.37 0.76
CA ALA A 166 -7.89 -20.15 1.72
C ALA A 166 -8.78 -20.96 2.68
N ALA A 167 -9.89 -20.35 3.15
CA ALA A 167 -10.87 -21.07 3.98
C ALA A 167 -11.54 -22.23 3.20
N CYS A 168 -11.94 -22.00 1.95
CA CYS A 168 -12.51 -23.03 1.09
C CYS A 168 -11.53 -24.18 0.82
N LEU A 169 -10.25 -23.90 0.56
CA LEU A 169 -9.21 -24.91 0.37
C LEU A 169 -9.01 -25.76 1.65
N GLY A 170 -9.07 -25.13 2.82
CA GLY A 170 -9.03 -25.80 4.10
C GLY A 170 -10.23 -26.71 4.34
N LEU A 171 -11.45 -26.25 4.02
CA LEU A 171 -12.67 -27.05 4.11
C LEU A 171 -12.64 -28.26 3.14
N ALA A 172 -12.04 -28.09 1.97
CA ALA A 172 -11.81 -29.18 1.01
C ALA A 172 -10.69 -30.14 1.41
N GLY A 173 -9.94 -29.84 2.49
CA GLY A 173 -8.83 -30.68 2.97
C GLY A 173 -7.61 -30.73 2.04
N THR A 174 -7.50 -29.79 1.09
CA THR A 174 -6.45 -29.81 0.05
C THR A 174 -5.16 -29.10 0.49
N VAL A 175 -5.27 -27.99 1.21
CA VAL A 175 -4.15 -27.17 1.70
C VAL A 175 -4.53 -26.60 3.06
N ALA A 176 -3.57 -26.52 3.98
CA ALA A 176 -3.78 -25.86 5.26
C ALA A 176 -4.20 -24.39 5.06
N PRO A 177 -5.29 -23.92 5.72
CA PRO A 177 -5.77 -22.55 5.57
C PRO A 177 -4.69 -21.50 5.89
N SER A 178 -3.81 -21.78 6.85
CA SER A 178 -2.68 -20.92 7.23
C SER A 178 -1.68 -20.76 6.09
N ALA A 179 -1.31 -21.87 5.41
CA ALA A 179 -0.41 -21.87 4.28
C ALA A 179 -0.99 -21.08 3.10
N ALA A 180 -2.26 -21.35 2.73
CA ALA A 180 -2.93 -20.70 1.63
C ALA A 180 -3.15 -19.19 1.89
N ALA A 181 -3.64 -18.82 3.08
CA ALA A 181 -3.84 -17.43 3.47
C ALA A 181 -2.51 -16.66 3.54
N GLY A 182 -1.50 -17.25 4.16
CA GLY A 182 -0.19 -16.63 4.32
C GLY A 182 0.54 -16.40 2.99
N ALA A 183 0.58 -17.43 2.12
CA ALA A 183 1.18 -17.32 0.79
C ALA A 183 0.45 -16.29 -0.07
N GLY A 184 -0.88 -16.36 -0.11
CA GLY A 184 -1.70 -15.47 -0.90
C GLY A 184 -1.60 -14.01 -0.42
N ALA A 185 -1.67 -13.77 0.90
CA ALA A 185 -1.48 -12.43 1.49
C ALA A 185 -0.10 -11.86 1.16
N GLY A 186 0.96 -12.68 1.34
CA GLY A 186 2.31 -12.29 1.00
C GLY A 186 2.44 -11.83 -0.45
N VAL A 187 1.91 -12.60 -1.41
CA VAL A 187 1.91 -12.25 -2.84
C VAL A 187 1.16 -10.95 -3.11
N VAL A 188 -0.03 -10.78 -2.52
CA VAL A 188 -0.84 -9.55 -2.68
C VAL A 188 -0.07 -8.33 -2.16
N PHE A 189 0.55 -8.43 -1.01
CA PHE A 189 1.23 -7.30 -0.38
C PHE A 189 2.54 -6.92 -1.08
N ILE A 190 3.36 -7.91 -1.49
CA ILE A 190 4.55 -7.61 -2.31
C ILE A 190 4.17 -7.06 -3.69
N GLY A 191 3.05 -7.53 -4.25
CA GLY A 191 2.50 -7.01 -5.50
C GLY A 191 2.19 -5.51 -5.40
N TYR A 192 1.51 -5.09 -4.33
CA TYR A 192 1.24 -3.68 -4.08
C TYR A 192 2.52 -2.87 -3.83
N ALA A 193 3.41 -3.37 -2.98
CA ALA A 193 4.68 -2.70 -2.67
C ALA A 193 5.54 -2.51 -3.92
N GLY A 194 5.65 -3.55 -4.75
CA GLY A 194 6.37 -3.51 -6.02
C GLY A 194 5.73 -2.56 -7.04
N TRP A 195 4.39 -2.51 -7.10
CA TRP A 195 3.67 -1.59 -7.98
C TRP A 195 3.90 -0.12 -7.57
N VAL A 196 3.87 0.22 -6.29
CA VAL A 196 4.20 1.57 -5.80
C VAL A 196 5.63 1.93 -6.18
N LEU A 197 6.59 1.04 -5.96
CA LEU A 197 7.99 1.28 -6.30
C LEU A 197 8.21 1.45 -7.83
N GLY A 198 7.48 0.69 -8.64
CA GLY A 198 7.60 0.70 -10.11
C GLY A 198 7.00 1.94 -10.78
N ARG A 199 6.02 2.59 -10.17
CA ARG A 199 5.37 3.79 -10.75
C ARG A 199 6.36 4.91 -11.05
N GLY A 200 7.32 5.15 -10.19
CA GLY A 200 8.28 6.23 -10.35
C GLY A 200 9.36 5.97 -11.41
N ARG A 201 9.35 4.82 -12.05
CA ARG A 201 10.28 4.48 -13.15
C ARG A 201 9.69 4.78 -14.52
N ARG A 202 8.43 5.23 -14.63
CA ARG A 202 7.87 5.59 -15.93
C ARG A 202 8.51 6.89 -16.42
N PRO A 203 9.24 6.90 -17.54
CA PRO A 203 9.72 8.14 -18.13
C PRO A 203 8.52 8.99 -18.49
N VAL A 204 8.58 10.30 -18.15
CA VAL A 204 7.63 11.29 -18.66
C VAL A 204 7.70 11.21 -20.19
N ARG A 205 6.66 10.71 -20.83
CA ARG A 205 6.57 10.74 -22.28
C ARG A 205 6.55 12.19 -22.71
N SER A 206 7.59 12.63 -23.39
CA SER A 206 7.75 13.98 -23.95
C SER A 206 6.71 14.32 -25.06
N GLY A 207 5.57 13.65 -25.09
CA GLY A 207 4.51 13.81 -26.09
C GLY A 207 3.24 14.50 -25.61
N ASP A 208 3.05 14.75 -24.31
CA ASP A 208 1.81 15.36 -23.76
C ASP A 208 1.87 16.89 -23.64
N ALA A 209 2.90 17.52 -24.21
CA ALA A 209 3.02 18.98 -24.31
C ALA A 209 2.64 19.47 -25.73
N ARG A 210 1.41 19.18 -26.17
CA ARG A 210 0.82 19.85 -27.33
C ARG A 210 -0.58 20.36 -27.02
#